data_627cd39afc78d5639bdfe2643f601c61
#
_entry.id   627cd39afc78d5639bdfe2643f601c61
#
_cell.length_a   1.000
_cell.length_b   1.000
_cell.length_c   1.000
_cell.angle_alpha   90.00
_cell.angle_beta   90.00
_cell.angle_gamma   90.00
#
_symmetry.space_group_name_H-M   'P 1'
#
loop_
_entity.id
_entity.type
_entity.pdbx_description
1 polymer ?
#
loop_
_entity_poly.entity_id
_entity_poly.type
_entity_poly.pdbx_seq_one_letter_code
_entity_poly.pdbx_strand_id
1 'polypeptide(L)'
;HFTGYVKGGWLRNEFSAPIAGVSVGFDRTSNYWGAHLGMYGEVQAAEKIKNRTFLNYFYDGRESESYEASGSSAVAGARFHFDALNVHRVQAGSLFEYQHSSALRPYAAVTYEYAFKADAEGSARDHIGTLAMNGTDLEGSTGILSLGWTFMNRAKTFEFDGGVNGYVGVRKGVSAQLQAAWKF
;
A
#
# COMPACT_ATOMS: atom_id res chain seq x y z
N HIS A 1 -5.01 9.39 -21.48
CA HIS A 1 -4.46 10.17 -20.36
C HIS A 1 -3.31 9.41 -19.72
N PHE A 2 -2.27 10.15 -19.30
CA PHE A 2 -1.14 9.62 -18.55
C PHE A 2 -1.14 10.21 -17.15
N THR A 3 -0.73 9.41 -16.18
CA THR A 3 -0.59 9.81 -14.78
C THR A 3 0.77 9.36 -14.25
N GLY A 4 1.32 10.11 -13.31
CA GLY A 4 2.55 9.74 -12.65
C GLY A 4 2.80 10.59 -11.43
N TYR A 5 3.50 10.00 -10.45
CA TYR A 5 4.00 10.72 -9.29
C TYR A 5 5.25 10.02 -8.73
N VAL A 6 6.00 10.77 -7.96
CA VAL A 6 7.02 10.24 -7.07
C VAL A 6 6.65 10.59 -5.64
N LYS A 7 6.95 9.72 -4.71
CA LYS A 7 6.73 9.92 -3.28
C LYS A 7 7.99 9.57 -2.50
N GLY A 8 8.15 10.15 -1.34
CA GLY A 8 9.21 9.82 -0.41
C GLY A 8 8.85 10.33 0.97
N GLY A 9 9.45 9.75 1.98
CA GLY A 9 9.22 10.12 3.35
C GLY A 9 9.93 9.19 4.32
N TRP A 10 9.50 9.24 5.55
CA TRP A 10 10.00 8.38 6.62
C TRP A 10 8.85 7.70 7.34
N LEU A 11 9.11 6.49 7.81
CA LEU A 11 8.22 5.70 8.66
C LEU A 11 8.89 5.53 10.02
N ARG A 12 8.18 5.85 11.08
CA ARG A 12 8.60 5.50 12.43
C ARG A 12 8.08 4.11 12.76
N ASN A 13 8.99 3.19 13.00
CA ASN A 13 8.70 1.83 13.37
C ASN A 13 8.94 1.68 14.88
N GLU A 14 7.87 1.46 15.63
CA GLU A 14 7.93 1.21 17.05
C GLU A 14 7.40 -0.21 17.32
N PHE A 15 8.20 -1.00 17.98
CA PHE A 15 7.86 -2.36 18.36
C PHE A 15 8.15 -2.56 19.84
N SER A 16 7.22 -3.17 20.53
CA SER A 16 7.41 -3.62 21.91
C SER A 16 6.66 -4.92 22.13
N ALA A 17 7.34 -5.94 22.63
CA ALA A 17 6.73 -7.21 22.96
C ALA A 17 7.31 -7.77 24.26
N PRO A 18 6.48 -8.42 25.12
CA PRO A 18 6.97 -9.16 26.27
C PRO A 18 7.54 -10.51 25.81
N ILE A 19 8.84 -10.72 26.00
CA ILE A 19 9.52 -11.99 25.76
C ILE A 19 10.08 -12.49 27.08
N ALA A 20 9.64 -13.67 27.53
CA ALA A 20 10.03 -14.27 28.81
C ALA A 20 9.90 -13.31 30.01
N GLY A 21 8.84 -12.51 30.05
CA GLY A 21 8.58 -11.55 31.14
C GLY A 21 9.38 -10.24 31.05
N VAL A 22 10.11 -10.01 29.96
CA VAL A 22 10.89 -8.81 29.72
C VAL A 22 10.34 -8.08 28.50
N SER A 23 10.16 -6.76 28.60
CA SER A 23 9.82 -5.94 27.46
C SER A 23 11.04 -5.79 26.56
N VAL A 24 10.92 -6.26 25.32
CA VAL A 24 11.91 -6.09 24.25
C VAL A 24 11.32 -5.18 23.20
N GLY A 25 12.03 -4.16 22.79
CA GLY A 25 11.51 -3.22 21.82
C GLY A 25 12.58 -2.52 21.00
N PHE A 26 12.14 -1.88 19.95
CA PHE A 26 12.92 -0.92 19.16
C PHE A 26 12.03 0.24 18.72
N ASP A 27 12.65 1.39 18.51
CA ASP A 27 12.04 2.59 17.94
C ASP A 27 13.02 3.17 16.91
N ARG A 28 12.65 3.14 15.65
CA ARG A 28 13.50 3.60 14.55
C ARG A 28 12.68 4.22 13.41
N THR A 29 13.36 5.09 12.69
CA THR A 29 12.82 5.73 11.51
C THR A 29 13.51 5.19 10.28
N SER A 30 12.74 4.74 9.29
CA SER A 30 13.21 4.30 7.98
C SER A 30 12.76 5.20 6.86
N ASN A 31 13.61 5.41 5.86
CA ASN A 31 13.24 6.14 4.67
C ASN A 31 12.53 5.21 3.68
N TYR A 32 11.50 5.74 3.05
CA TYR A 32 10.83 5.09 1.95
C TYR A 32 10.71 6.02 0.75
N TRP A 33 10.61 5.44 -0.43
CA TRP A 33 10.36 6.13 -1.69
C TRP A 33 9.46 5.29 -2.58
N GLY A 34 8.88 5.94 -3.58
CA GLY A 34 8.08 5.23 -4.55
C GLY A 34 7.81 6.07 -5.79
N ALA A 35 7.44 5.39 -6.84
CA ALA A 35 7.04 5.99 -8.10
C ALA A 35 5.81 5.27 -8.67
N HIS A 36 4.99 6.02 -9.37
CA HIS A 36 3.86 5.52 -10.13
C HIS A 36 3.90 6.07 -11.54
N LEU A 37 3.63 5.21 -12.49
CA LEU A 37 3.38 5.58 -13.88
C LEU A 37 2.13 4.83 -14.33
N GLY A 38 1.20 5.55 -14.96
CA GLY A 38 -0.05 4.96 -15.40
C GLY A 38 -0.60 5.60 -16.66
N MET A 39 -1.51 4.88 -17.29
CA MET A 39 -2.33 5.38 -18.37
C MET A 39 -3.77 4.93 -18.20
N TYR A 40 -4.70 5.72 -18.69
CA TYR A 40 -6.11 5.35 -18.73
C TYR A 40 -6.82 5.92 -19.95
N GLY A 41 -7.82 5.20 -20.40
CA GLY A 41 -8.80 5.64 -21.38
C GLY A 41 -10.18 5.73 -20.75
N GLU A 42 -10.98 6.68 -21.19
CA GLU A 42 -12.36 6.85 -20.73
C GLU A 42 -13.32 6.80 -21.91
N VAL A 43 -14.43 6.08 -21.72
CA VAL A 43 -15.52 5.99 -22.69
C VAL A 43 -16.86 6.12 -21.97
N GLN A 44 -17.84 6.70 -22.66
CA GLN A 44 -19.23 6.69 -22.20
C GLN A 44 -19.83 5.33 -22.59
N ALA A 45 -19.91 4.41 -21.63
CA ALA A 45 -20.41 3.05 -21.86
C ALA A 45 -21.94 3.00 -22.01
N ALA A 46 -22.66 3.92 -21.34
CA ALA A 46 -24.10 4.14 -21.48
C ALA A 46 -24.43 5.58 -21.08
N GLU A 47 -25.71 6.01 -21.27
CA GLU A 47 -26.15 7.40 -21.01
C GLU A 47 -25.65 7.98 -19.67
N LYS A 48 -25.65 7.16 -18.62
CA LYS A 48 -25.22 7.56 -17.25
C LYS A 48 -24.05 6.76 -16.71
N ILE A 49 -23.38 5.94 -17.53
CA ILE A 49 -22.29 5.08 -17.11
C ILE A 49 -21.02 5.46 -17.87
N LYS A 50 -20.03 5.97 -17.13
CA LYS A 50 -18.69 6.21 -17.63
C LYS A 50 -17.79 5.03 -17.25
N ASN A 51 -17.04 4.52 -18.20
CA ASN A 51 -16.04 3.50 -17.97
C ASN A 51 -14.65 4.12 -18.11
N ARG A 52 -13.77 3.77 -17.17
CA ARG A 52 -12.33 4.07 -17.21
C ARG A 52 -11.55 2.77 -17.15
N THR A 53 -10.85 2.45 -18.22
CA THR A 53 -9.90 1.33 -18.24
C THR A 53 -8.50 1.87 -18.03
N PHE A 54 -7.70 1.23 -17.19
CA PHE A 54 -6.39 1.71 -16.80
C PHE A 54 -5.34 0.60 -16.73
N LEU A 55 -4.09 1.03 -16.88
CA LEU A 55 -2.89 0.25 -16.64
C LEU A 55 -1.94 1.10 -15.80
N ASN A 56 -1.49 0.58 -14.67
CA ASN A 56 -0.62 1.26 -13.74
C ASN A 56 0.59 0.40 -13.40
N TYR A 57 1.75 1.03 -13.27
CA TYR A 57 2.95 0.47 -12.68
C TYR A 57 3.29 1.23 -11.40
N PHE A 58 3.65 0.48 -10.35
CA PHE A 58 4.06 1.01 -9.06
C PHE A 58 5.42 0.45 -8.69
N TYR A 59 6.27 1.32 -8.19
CA TYR A 59 7.49 0.98 -7.50
C TYR A 59 7.47 1.57 -6.10
N ASP A 60 7.70 0.74 -5.09
CA ASP A 60 7.83 1.13 -3.70
C ASP A 60 9.13 0.56 -3.14
N GLY A 61 9.95 1.40 -2.51
CA GLY A 61 11.23 1.03 -1.93
C GLY A 61 11.36 1.49 -0.48
N ARG A 62 12.13 0.73 0.29
CA ARG A 62 12.56 1.07 1.64
C ARG A 62 14.01 0.64 1.79
N GLU A 63 14.83 1.44 2.48
CA GLU A 63 16.23 1.09 2.78
C GLU A 63 16.33 -0.09 3.76
N SER A 64 17.48 -0.74 3.76
CA SER A 64 17.81 -1.76 4.75
C SER A 64 18.02 -1.11 6.12
N GLU A 65 17.67 -1.84 7.16
CA GLU A 65 17.73 -1.33 8.53
C GLU A 65 18.34 -2.35 9.48
N SER A 66 19.04 -1.84 10.48
CA SER A 66 19.58 -2.66 11.56
C SER A 66 19.23 -2.05 12.91
N TYR A 67 18.76 -2.88 13.81
CA TYR A 67 18.38 -2.50 15.16
C TYR A 67 19.15 -3.31 16.18
N GLU A 68 19.48 -2.67 17.28
CA GLU A 68 19.95 -3.34 18.47
C GLU A 68 18.80 -3.42 19.49
N ALA A 69 18.48 -4.62 19.95
CA ALA A 69 17.39 -4.81 20.88
C ALA A 69 17.69 -4.13 22.22
N SER A 70 16.74 -3.33 22.69
CA SER A 70 16.73 -2.82 24.06
C SER A 70 15.94 -3.78 24.94
N GLY A 71 16.38 -4.00 26.18
CA GLY A 71 15.69 -4.89 27.12
C GLY A 71 16.63 -5.47 28.17
N SER A 72 16.27 -6.65 28.73
CA SER A 72 17.08 -7.29 29.74
C SER A 72 18.41 -7.82 29.19
N SER A 73 19.33 -8.17 30.12
CA SER A 73 20.64 -8.74 29.78
C SER A 73 20.56 -10.02 28.94
N ALA A 74 19.45 -10.75 28.95
CA ALA A 74 19.27 -11.98 28.17
C ALA A 74 19.09 -11.71 26.66
N VAL A 75 18.62 -10.51 26.29
CA VAL A 75 18.41 -10.08 24.91
C VAL A 75 19.22 -8.84 24.54
N ALA A 76 19.93 -8.25 25.51
CA ALA A 76 20.80 -7.12 25.28
C ALA A 76 21.91 -7.49 24.27
N GLY A 77 22.09 -6.65 23.26
CA GLY A 77 23.05 -6.88 22.18
C GLY A 77 22.55 -7.77 21.05
N ALA A 78 21.31 -8.27 21.10
CA ALA A 78 20.69 -8.90 19.93
C ALA A 78 20.49 -7.87 18.84
N ARG A 79 20.89 -8.19 17.61
CA ARG A 79 20.77 -7.33 16.45
C ARG A 79 19.79 -7.91 15.45
N PHE A 80 18.86 -7.08 15.00
CA PHE A 80 17.93 -7.38 13.94
C PHE A 80 18.36 -6.62 12.69
N HIS A 81 18.41 -7.31 11.58
CA HIS A 81 18.67 -6.73 10.27
C HIS A 81 17.50 -7.02 9.35
N PHE A 82 16.97 -6.00 8.69
CA PHE A 82 15.96 -6.11 7.67
C PHE A 82 16.54 -5.60 6.36
N ASP A 83 16.46 -6.43 5.34
CA ASP A 83 16.97 -6.08 4.02
C ASP A 83 16.16 -4.95 3.38
N ALA A 84 16.76 -4.31 2.39
CA ALA A 84 16.08 -3.30 1.59
C ALA A 84 14.89 -3.93 0.88
N LEU A 85 13.72 -3.31 1.01
CA LEU A 85 12.51 -3.75 0.33
C LEU A 85 12.36 -3.01 -1.00
N ASN A 86 12.16 -3.76 -2.08
CA ASN A 86 11.82 -3.22 -3.40
C ASN A 86 10.61 -3.96 -3.93
N VAL A 87 9.50 -3.25 -4.08
CA VAL A 87 8.25 -3.82 -4.57
C VAL A 87 7.91 -3.25 -5.93
N HIS A 88 7.71 -4.12 -6.89
CA HIS A 88 7.30 -3.79 -8.25
C HIS A 88 5.95 -4.42 -8.55
N ARG A 89 4.95 -3.60 -8.92
CA ARG A 89 3.60 -4.07 -9.18
C ARG A 89 3.03 -3.46 -10.45
N VAL A 90 2.27 -4.27 -11.18
CA VAL A 90 1.44 -3.82 -12.30
C VAL A 90 -0.02 -4.04 -11.94
N GLN A 91 -0.86 -3.07 -12.27
CA GLN A 91 -2.32 -3.18 -12.12
C GLN A 91 -2.98 -2.87 -13.46
N ALA A 92 -3.91 -3.72 -13.86
CA ALA A 92 -4.81 -3.46 -14.97
C ALA A 92 -6.26 -3.60 -14.48
N GLY A 93 -7.13 -2.66 -14.85
CA GLY A 93 -8.48 -2.68 -14.33
C GLY A 93 -9.46 -1.82 -15.10
N SER A 94 -10.71 -1.92 -14.68
CA SER A 94 -11.81 -1.17 -15.24
C SER A 94 -12.71 -0.65 -14.11
N LEU A 95 -12.98 0.66 -14.15
CA LEU A 95 -13.83 1.35 -13.20
C LEU A 95 -15.09 1.83 -13.96
N PHE A 96 -16.24 1.56 -13.38
CA PHE A 96 -17.54 2.01 -13.86
C PHE A 96 -18.09 3.02 -12.87
N GLU A 97 -18.29 4.25 -13.32
CA GLU A 97 -18.88 5.34 -12.57
C GLU A 97 -20.31 5.59 -13.05
N TYR A 98 -21.25 5.57 -12.13
CA TYR A 98 -22.64 5.91 -12.43
C TYR A 98 -22.91 7.38 -12.10
N GLN A 99 -23.32 8.15 -13.09
CA GLN A 99 -23.67 9.57 -12.94
C GLN A 99 -25.08 9.71 -12.33
N HIS A 100 -25.17 9.47 -11.02
CA HIS A 100 -26.45 9.55 -10.30
C HIS A 100 -26.98 10.99 -10.28
N SER A 101 -26.10 11.95 -9.96
CA SER A 101 -26.41 13.38 -9.95
C SER A 101 -25.14 14.20 -10.26
N SER A 102 -25.29 15.52 -10.37
CA SER A 102 -24.15 16.42 -10.50
C SER A 102 -23.21 16.41 -9.27
N ALA A 103 -23.73 15.98 -8.13
CA ALA A 103 -22.99 15.97 -6.86
C ALA A 103 -22.49 14.58 -6.45
N LEU A 104 -23.19 13.50 -6.81
CA LEU A 104 -22.92 12.14 -6.32
C LEU A 104 -22.70 11.18 -7.49
N ARG A 105 -21.56 10.49 -7.48
CA ARG A 105 -21.14 9.51 -8.49
C ARG A 105 -20.64 8.24 -7.80
N PRO A 106 -21.53 7.24 -7.56
CA PRO A 106 -21.08 5.94 -7.11
C PRO A 106 -20.26 5.22 -8.19
N TYR A 107 -19.32 4.39 -7.77
CA TYR A 107 -18.49 3.60 -8.68
C TYR A 107 -18.29 2.17 -8.19
N ALA A 108 -17.98 1.31 -9.15
CA ALA A 108 -17.47 -0.03 -8.93
C ALA A 108 -16.25 -0.28 -9.84
N ALA A 109 -15.24 -0.98 -9.34
CA ALA A 109 -14.07 -1.33 -10.16
C ALA A 109 -13.63 -2.77 -9.91
N VAL A 110 -13.09 -3.38 -10.97
CA VAL A 110 -12.40 -4.66 -10.92
C VAL A 110 -10.99 -4.42 -11.38
N THR A 111 -10.02 -4.85 -10.58
CA THR A 111 -8.59 -4.69 -10.86
C THR A 111 -7.87 -6.01 -10.66
N TYR A 112 -7.01 -6.34 -11.60
CA TYR A 112 -6.01 -7.39 -11.46
C TYR A 112 -4.67 -6.73 -11.16
N GLU A 113 -3.99 -7.20 -10.11
CA GLU A 113 -2.64 -6.80 -9.73
C GLU A 113 -1.70 -7.98 -9.81
N TYR A 114 -0.51 -7.76 -10.32
CA TYR A 114 0.59 -8.71 -10.25
C TYR A 114 1.82 -8.02 -9.64
N ALA A 115 2.31 -8.56 -8.52
CA ALA A 115 3.56 -8.19 -7.91
C ALA A 115 4.64 -9.16 -8.40
N PHE A 116 5.68 -8.66 -9.06
CA PHE A 116 6.75 -9.48 -9.63
C PHE A 116 8.09 -9.30 -8.89
N LYS A 117 8.11 -8.50 -7.85
CA LYS A 117 9.14 -8.44 -6.83
C LYS A 117 8.53 -7.85 -5.57
N ALA A 118 8.59 -8.57 -4.47
CA ALA A 118 8.06 -8.14 -3.18
C ALA A 118 8.66 -8.95 -2.01
N ASP A 119 9.97 -9.17 -2.05
CA ASP A 119 10.69 -9.92 -1.02
C ASP A 119 10.96 -9.02 0.19
N ALA A 120 10.69 -9.55 1.37
CA ALA A 120 11.05 -8.94 2.64
C ALA A 120 11.82 -9.97 3.48
N GLU A 121 13.12 -9.86 3.50
CA GLU A 121 13.98 -10.75 4.27
C GLU A 121 14.65 -10.02 5.43
N GLY A 122 15.21 -10.79 6.36
CA GLY A 122 15.95 -10.24 7.47
C GLY A 122 16.67 -11.32 8.28
N SER A 123 17.34 -10.89 9.32
CA SER A 123 18.02 -11.79 10.25
C SER A 123 18.00 -11.23 11.67
N ALA A 124 17.98 -12.13 12.64
CA ALA A 124 18.22 -11.83 14.04
C ALA A 124 19.51 -12.52 14.49
N ARG A 125 20.40 -11.76 15.11
CA ARG A 125 21.70 -12.28 15.60
C ARG A 125 21.88 -11.94 17.08
N ASP A 126 22.28 -12.93 17.86
CA ASP A 126 22.69 -12.78 19.25
C ASP A 126 24.08 -13.44 19.49
N HIS A 127 24.45 -13.61 20.77
CA HIS A 127 25.71 -14.27 21.17
C HIS A 127 25.73 -15.79 20.93
N ILE A 128 24.57 -16.40 20.65
CA ILE A 128 24.41 -17.84 20.41
C ILE A 128 24.50 -18.13 18.90
N GLY A 129 23.95 -17.24 18.05
CA GLY A 129 23.96 -17.46 16.62
C GLY A 129 23.16 -16.45 15.82
N THR A 130 22.90 -16.82 14.55
CA THR A 130 22.11 -16.02 13.62
C THR A 130 20.91 -16.84 13.16
N LEU A 131 19.71 -16.25 13.27
CA LEU A 131 18.46 -16.78 12.78
C LEU A 131 18.02 -15.99 11.56
N ALA A 132 17.84 -16.65 10.42
CA ALA A 132 17.21 -16.03 9.25
C ALA A 132 15.72 -15.82 9.51
N MET A 133 15.23 -14.63 9.20
CA MET A 133 13.81 -14.28 9.23
C MET A 133 13.33 -14.18 7.78
N ASN A 134 12.68 -15.25 7.31
CA ASN A 134 12.05 -15.23 6.01
C ASN A 134 10.79 -14.37 6.10
N GLY A 135 10.72 -13.34 5.31
CA GLY A 135 9.54 -12.50 5.20
C GLY A 135 8.39 -13.20 4.47
N THR A 136 7.25 -12.55 4.47
CA THR A 136 6.12 -13.00 3.65
C THR A 136 6.42 -12.69 2.20
N ASP A 137 6.44 -13.72 1.36
CA ASP A 137 6.45 -13.57 -0.09
C ASP A 137 5.09 -12.99 -0.52
N LEU A 138 5.12 -11.80 -1.09
CA LEU A 138 3.93 -11.12 -1.62
C LEU A 138 3.96 -11.07 -3.16
N GLU A 139 4.82 -11.85 -3.80
CA GLU A 139 4.83 -12.01 -5.24
C GLU A 139 3.62 -12.78 -5.74
N GLY A 140 3.12 -12.38 -6.89
CA GLY A 140 2.01 -13.06 -7.55
C GLY A 140 0.76 -12.22 -7.73
N SER A 141 -0.35 -12.89 -7.95
CA SER A 141 -1.61 -12.30 -8.41
C SER A 141 -2.54 -11.93 -7.27
N THR A 142 -3.19 -10.78 -7.41
CA THR A 142 -4.27 -10.33 -6.53
C THR A 142 -5.42 -9.76 -7.37
N GLY A 143 -6.62 -10.27 -7.17
CA GLY A 143 -7.85 -9.65 -7.64
C GLY A 143 -8.33 -8.62 -6.63
N ILE A 144 -8.81 -7.45 -7.10
CA ILE A 144 -9.32 -6.37 -6.27
C ILE A 144 -10.71 -5.97 -6.78
N LEU A 145 -11.68 -6.03 -5.89
CA LEU A 145 -13.01 -5.46 -6.12
C LEU A 145 -13.14 -4.19 -5.29
N SER A 146 -13.46 -3.08 -5.95
CA SER A 146 -13.63 -1.78 -5.31
C SER A 146 -15.06 -1.29 -5.46
N LEU A 147 -15.65 -0.77 -4.39
CA LEU A 147 -16.94 -0.10 -4.38
C LEU A 147 -16.80 1.23 -3.65
N GLY A 148 -17.38 2.28 -4.20
CA GLY A 148 -17.28 3.59 -3.57
C GLY A 148 -18.16 4.65 -4.20
N TRP A 149 -17.93 5.88 -3.78
CA TRP A 149 -18.65 7.05 -4.30
C TRP A 149 -17.74 8.27 -4.28
N THR A 150 -17.93 9.14 -5.24
CA THR A 150 -17.36 10.49 -5.26
C THR A 150 -18.48 11.49 -5.05
N PHE A 151 -18.29 12.39 -4.10
CA PHE A 151 -19.16 13.55 -3.88
C PHE A 151 -18.43 14.81 -4.30
N MET A 152 -19.12 15.68 -5.04
CA MET A 152 -18.59 16.98 -5.46
C MET A 152 -19.60 18.07 -5.15
N ASN A 153 -19.18 19.17 -4.55
CA ASN A 153 -20.06 20.31 -4.32
C ASN A 153 -20.44 21.00 -5.65
N ARG A 154 -21.51 21.81 -5.63
CA ARG A 154 -22.01 22.51 -6.83
C ARG A 154 -20.98 23.43 -7.47
N ALA A 155 -20.12 24.07 -6.65
CA ALA A 155 -19.07 24.95 -7.14
C ALA A 155 -17.84 24.20 -7.68
N LYS A 156 -17.78 22.86 -7.55
CA LYS A 156 -16.66 22.00 -7.92
C LYS A 156 -15.33 22.35 -7.22
N THR A 157 -15.42 23.05 -6.09
CA THR A 157 -14.27 23.42 -5.27
C THR A 157 -13.94 22.40 -4.20
N PHE A 158 -14.89 21.55 -3.83
CA PHE A 158 -14.70 20.48 -2.85
C PHE A 158 -15.09 19.14 -3.47
N GLU A 159 -14.23 18.16 -3.30
CA GLU A 159 -14.44 16.77 -3.73
C GLU A 159 -14.13 15.85 -2.55
N PHE A 160 -15.00 14.88 -2.31
CA PHE A 160 -14.85 13.86 -1.29
C PHE A 160 -15.04 12.49 -1.94
N ASP A 161 -14.08 11.62 -1.79
CA ASP A 161 -14.11 10.23 -2.27
C ASP A 161 -14.09 9.28 -1.08
N GLY A 162 -14.94 8.27 -1.11
CA GLY A 162 -15.00 7.23 -0.12
C GLY A 162 -15.19 5.87 -0.78
N GLY A 163 -14.50 4.84 -0.27
CA GLY A 163 -14.61 3.52 -0.86
C GLY A 163 -14.07 2.41 0.01
N VAL A 164 -14.43 1.19 -0.38
CA VAL A 164 -13.94 -0.06 0.20
C VAL A 164 -13.37 -0.94 -0.90
N ASN A 165 -12.31 -1.67 -0.58
CA ASN A 165 -11.66 -2.61 -1.48
C ASN A 165 -11.59 -3.99 -0.82
N GLY A 166 -12.00 -5.03 -1.53
CA GLY A 166 -11.80 -6.42 -1.17
C GLY A 166 -10.67 -7.02 -2.01
N TYR A 167 -9.80 -7.80 -1.37
CA TYR A 167 -8.62 -8.41 -2.00
C TYR A 167 -8.71 -9.92 -1.94
N VAL A 168 -8.38 -10.59 -3.04
CA VAL A 168 -8.30 -12.05 -3.16
C VAL A 168 -7.08 -12.46 -3.97
N GLY A 169 -6.30 -13.39 -3.45
CA GLY A 169 -5.05 -13.85 -4.09
C GLY A 169 -3.91 -13.87 -3.10
N VAL A 170 -2.73 -13.41 -3.49
CA VAL A 170 -1.57 -13.28 -2.60
C VAL A 170 -1.87 -12.31 -1.47
N ARG A 171 -2.41 -11.14 -1.80
CA ARG A 171 -3.00 -10.25 -0.79
C ARG A 171 -4.45 -10.65 -0.54
N LYS A 172 -4.85 -10.69 0.75
CA LYS A 172 -6.20 -11.02 1.20
C LYS A 172 -6.65 -10.00 2.23
N GLY A 173 -7.94 -9.67 2.22
CA GLY A 173 -8.52 -8.79 3.23
C GLY A 173 -9.41 -7.71 2.65
N VAL A 174 -9.69 -6.71 3.46
CA VAL A 174 -10.52 -5.55 3.11
C VAL A 174 -9.80 -4.29 3.55
N SER A 175 -9.90 -3.23 2.76
CA SER A 175 -9.47 -1.88 3.14
C SER A 175 -10.58 -0.88 2.88
N ALA A 176 -10.58 0.20 3.64
CA ALA A 176 -11.42 1.38 3.39
C ALA A 176 -10.53 2.59 3.17
N GLN A 177 -11.00 3.53 2.33
CA GLN A 177 -10.30 4.78 2.05
C GLN A 177 -11.28 5.95 2.08
N LEU A 178 -10.78 7.10 2.53
CA LEU A 178 -11.47 8.37 2.48
C LEU A 178 -10.48 9.43 2.02
N GLN A 179 -10.87 10.25 1.07
CA GLN A 179 -10.06 11.33 0.54
C GLN A 179 -10.92 12.59 0.42
N ALA A 180 -10.35 13.73 0.78
CA ALA A 180 -10.96 15.03 0.56
C ALA A 180 -9.98 15.94 -0.19
N ALA A 181 -10.47 16.67 -1.18
CA ALA A 181 -9.69 17.60 -1.97
C ALA A 181 -10.40 18.96 -2.07
N TRP A 182 -9.64 20.03 -1.86
CA TRP A 182 -10.07 21.40 -2.09
C TRP A 182 -9.32 21.98 -3.30
N LYS A 183 -10.06 22.64 -4.18
CA LYS A 183 -9.51 23.39 -5.32
C LYS A 183 -9.69 24.88 -5.04
N PHE A 184 -8.60 25.60 -5.05
CA PHE A 184 -8.55 27.05 -4.85
C PHE A 184 -8.58 27.77 -6.19
#